data_29a8e37ae15c9110359734b409727776
#
_entry.id   29a8e37ae15c9110359734b409727776
#
_cell.length_a   1.000
_cell.length_b   1.000
_cell.length_c   1.000
_cell.angle_alpha   90.00
_cell.angle_beta   90.00
_cell.angle_gamma   90.00
#
_symmetry.space_group_name_H-M   'P 1'
#
loop_
_entity.id
_entity.type
_entity.pdbx_description
1 polymer ?
#
loop_
_entity_poly.entity_id
_entity_poly.type
_entity_poly.pdbx_seq_one_letter_code
_entity_poly.pdbx_strand_id
1 'polypeptide(L)'
;RVYSNSIIYNELIHKYLDWIEDLTGKKRDLLCRNAMIFAPLIKNLSPLLFEEIKGLAKGASISFEEAVLCQARAEASKINEGGCTAFAVTGSATASGFPLAGQNQDLESGYSDVAILLHVKPTDGRPRALMFTFAGQLGYSGLNEYGVAHFANALYGFRWQRGLPHYPLKRIMLEKTSTEECVKLLTENRTCSAANIIICDRKGKLADLEVMPEKISEPRFDSKDIKLHTNHYLSKDFLRYEE
;
A
#
# COMPACT_ATOMS: atom_id res chain seq x y z
N ARG A 1 -2.56 5.63 20.49
CA ARG A 1 -3.83 4.93 20.79
C ARG A 1 -4.78 5.26 19.64
N VAL A 2 -5.12 4.27 18.81
CA VAL A 2 -6.22 4.40 17.84
C VAL A 2 -7.50 4.17 18.64
N TYR A 3 -8.21 5.23 18.98
CA TYR A 3 -9.59 5.12 19.47
C TYR A 3 -10.50 5.55 18.34
N SER A 4 -11.07 4.60 17.63
CA SER A 4 -12.24 4.88 16.82
C SER A 4 -13.46 4.84 17.76
N ASN A 5 -13.85 5.97 18.29
CA ASN A 5 -15.16 6.15 18.93
C ASN A 5 -16.26 6.41 17.90
N SER A 6 -15.96 6.31 16.62
CA SER A 6 -16.91 6.53 15.55
C SER A 6 -17.64 5.22 15.25
N ILE A 7 -18.92 5.16 15.58
CA ILE A 7 -19.82 4.05 15.20
C ILE A 7 -19.72 3.83 13.68
N ILE A 8 -19.78 4.90 12.90
CA ILE A 8 -19.68 4.86 11.43
C ILE A 8 -18.39 4.19 10.96
N TYR A 9 -17.24 4.51 11.56
CA TYR A 9 -15.97 3.91 11.14
C TYR A 9 -15.93 2.41 11.46
N ASN A 10 -16.48 2.00 12.59
CA ASN A 10 -16.56 0.58 12.95
C ASN A 10 -17.49 -0.19 11.99
N GLU A 11 -18.65 0.39 11.65
CA GLU A 11 -19.54 -0.19 10.64
C GLU A 11 -18.86 -0.36 9.28
N LEU A 12 -18.07 0.63 8.84
CA LEU A 12 -17.32 0.54 7.60
C LEU A 12 -16.26 -0.57 7.63
N ILE A 13 -15.61 -0.82 8.78
CA ILE A 13 -14.65 -1.92 8.92
C ILE A 13 -15.36 -3.28 8.79
N HIS A 14 -16.52 -3.46 9.44
CA HIS A 14 -17.31 -4.68 9.29
C HIS A 14 -17.75 -4.87 7.85
N LYS A 15 -18.24 -3.80 7.20
CA LYS A 15 -18.61 -3.84 5.79
C LYS A 15 -17.42 -4.21 4.88
N TYR A 16 -16.22 -3.71 5.18
CA TYR A 16 -15.00 -4.08 4.45
C TYR A 16 -14.64 -5.56 4.62
N LEU A 17 -14.78 -6.10 5.83
CA LEU A 17 -14.54 -7.51 6.09
C LEU A 17 -15.56 -8.42 5.40
N ASP A 18 -16.84 -8.05 5.40
CA ASP A 18 -17.90 -8.76 4.66
C ASP A 18 -17.62 -8.74 3.16
N TRP A 19 -17.26 -7.57 2.64
CA TRP A 19 -16.91 -7.43 1.23
C TRP A 19 -15.69 -8.29 0.83
N ILE A 20 -14.69 -8.47 1.70
CA ILE A 20 -13.55 -9.37 1.42
C ILE A 20 -14.03 -10.82 1.27
N GLU A 21 -15.00 -11.27 2.07
CA GLU A 21 -15.59 -12.61 1.94
C GLU A 21 -16.34 -12.76 0.62
N ASP A 22 -17.17 -11.80 0.28
CA ASP A 22 -17.98 -11.80 -0.96
C ASP A 22 -17.07 -11.80 -2.20
N LEU A 23 -16.09 -10.91 -2.24
CA LEU A 23 -15.14 -10.81 -3.35
C LEU A 23 -14.34 -12.10 -3.57
N THR A 24 -13.94 -12.75 -2.48
CA THR A 24 -13.03 -13.90 -2.57
C THR A 24 -13.76 -15.24 -2.61
N GLY A 25 -15.05 -15.28 -2.27
CA GLY A 25 -15.83 -16.50 -2.06
C GLY A 25 -15.29 -17.39 -0.94
N LYS A 26 -14.43 -16.86 -0.06
CA LYS A 26 -13.77 -17.58 1.03
C LYS A 26 -14.31 -17.15 2.38
N LYS A 27 -14.50 -18.12 3.29
CA LYS A 27 -14.95 -17.83 4.65
C LYS A 27 -13.90 -17.02 5.42
N ARG A 28 -14.37 -16.09 6.24
CA ARG A 28 -13.55 -15.18 7.07
C ARG A 28 -12.51 -15.90 7.90
N ASP A 29 -12.88 -17.00 8.56
CA ASP A 29 -11.94 -17.78 9.38
C ASP A 29 -10.75 -18.34 8.59
N LEU A 30 -10.97 -18.71 7.31
CA LEU A 30 -9.88 -19.16 6.44
C LEU A 30 -8.97 -17.99 6.06
N LEU A 31 -9.57 -16.86 5.70
CA LEU A 31 -8.84 -15.64 5.35
C LEU A 31 -8.02 -15.13 6.53
N CYS A 32 -8.59 -15.12 7.74
CA CYS A 32 -7.90 -14.74 8.97
C CYS A 32 -6.72 -15.67 9.26
N ARG A 33 -6.89 -16.99 9.17
CA ARG A 33 -5.78 -17.95 9.33
C ARG A 33 -4.66 -17.69 8.32
N ASN A 34 -5.02 -17.43 7.06
CA ASN A 34 -4.03 -17.09 6.03
C ASN A 34 -3.32 -15.76 6.32
N ALA A 35 -4.04 -14.75 6.81
CA ALA A 35 -3.47 -13.45 7.15
C ALA A 35 -2.48 -13.53 8.32
N MET A 36 -2.72 -14.40 9.29
CA MET A 36 -1.89 -14.52 10.50
C MET A 36 -0.45 -14.95 10.24
N ILE A 37 -0.16 -15.56 9.09
CA ILE A 37 1.24 -15.87 8.69
C ILE A 37 2.07 -14.60 8.51
N PHE A 38 1.43 -13.46 8.23
CA PHE A 38 2.09 -12.16 8.04
C PHE A 38 2.29 -11.38 9.35
N ALA A 39 1.56 -11.72 10.41
CA ALA A 39 1.62 -11.01 11.69
C ALA A 39 3.06 -10.89 12.27
N PRO A 40 3.88 -11.97 12.32
CA PRO A 40 5.27 -11.85 12.78
C PRO A 40 6.14 -11.03 11.83
N LEU A 41 5.90 -11.05 10.52
CA LEU A 41 6.64 -10.25 9.55
C LEU A 41 6.33 -8.77 9.71
N ILE A 42 5.05 -8.41 9.91
CA ILE A 42 4.63 -7.03 10.20
C ILE A 42 5.25 -6.53 11.51
N LYS A 43 5.26 -7.38 12.56
CA LYS A 43 5.89 -7.04 13.84
C LYS A 43 7.38 -6.76 13.69
N ASN A 44 8.08 -7.56 12.88
CA ASN A 44 9.52 -7.36 12.62
C ASN A 44 9.79 -6.12 11.79
N LEU A 45 8.92 -5.81 10.80
CA LEU A 45 9.01 -4.59 10.00
C LEU A 45 8.84 -3.33 10.86
N SER A 46 7.80 -3.32 11.70
CA SER A 46 7.49 -2.20 12.59
C SER A 46 6.69 -2.66 13.82
N PRO A 47 7.34 -2.77 15.00
CA PRO A 47 6.62 -3.03 16.25
C PRO A 47 5.54 -1.98 16.54
N LEU A 48 5.75 -0.71 16.16
CA LEU A 48 4.77 0.37 16.36
C LEU A 48 3.52 0.17 15.51
N LEU A 49 3.68 -0.17 14.23
CA LEU A 49 2.54 -0.49 13.37
C LEU A 49 1.79 -1.74 13.87
N PHE A 50 2.51 -2.74 14.38
CA PHE A 50 1.90 -3.92 14.96
C PHE A 50 1.03 -3.58 16.19
N GLU A 51 1.49 -2.68 17.06
CA GLU A 51 0.66 -2.20 18.19
C GLU A 51 -0.50 -1.33 17.72
N GLU A 52 -0.35 -0.59 16.61
CA GLU A 52 -1.43 0.16 16.00
C GLU A 52 -2.54 -0.78 15.48
N ILE A 53 -2.18 -1.92 14.86
CA ILE A 53 -3.14 -2.96 14.43
C ILE A 53 -3.90 -3.56 15.63
N LYS A 54 -3.22 -3.81 16.75
CA LYS A 54 -3.91 -4.24 18.00
C LYS A 54 -4.86 -3.16 18.52
N GLY A 55 -4.44 -1.89 18.45
CA GLY A 55 -5.28 -0.76 18.83
C GLY A 55 -6.53 -0.64 17.96
N LEU A 56 -6.38 -0.89 16.65
CA LEU A 56 -7.49 -0.97 15.70
C LEU A 56 -8.48 -2.08 16.07
N ALA A 57 -7.98 -3.30 16.31
CA ALA A 57 -8.80 -4.44 16.70
C ALA A 57 -9.65 -4.11 17.93
N LYS A 58 -9.00 -3.58 18.98
CA LYS A 58 -9.69 -3.18 20.22
C LYS A 58 -10.71 -2.05 20.01
N GLY A 59 -10.35 -1.04 19.23
CA GLY A 59 -11.19 0.14 18.99
C GLY A 59 -12.42 -0.15 18.13
N ALA A 60 -12.29 -1.08 17.18
CA ALA A 60 -13.35 -1.50 16.27
C ALA A 60 -14.16 -2.72 16.78
N SER A 61 -13.80 -3.28 17.93
CA SER A 61 -14.44 -4.50 18.47
C SER A 61 -14.39 -5.69 17.52
N ILE A 62 -13.29 -5.82 16.77
CA ILE A 62 -13.00 -6.97 15.91
C ILE A 62 -11.86 -7.80 16.50
N SER A 63 -11.69 -9.03 16.04
CA SER A 63 -10.56 -9.88 16.44
C SER A 63 -9.23 -9.30 15.93
N PHE A 64 -8.13 -9.70 16.56
CA PHE A 64 -6.80 -9.31 16.07
C PHE A 64 -6.51 -9.90 14.68
N GLU A 65 -6.99 -11.10 14.43
CA GLU A 65 -6.88 -11.81 13.15
C GLU A 65 -7.59 -11.04 12.02
N GLU A 66 -8.77 -10.49 12.29
CA GLU A 66 -9.51 -9.63 11.34
C GLU A 66 -8.76 -8.32 11.10
N ALA A 67 -8.20 -7.71 12.13
CA ALA A 67 -7.39 -6.50 11.96
C ALA A 67 -6.13 -6.75 11.14
N VAL A 68 -5.48 -7.91 11.28
CA VAL A 68 -4.36 -8.35 10.43
C VAL A 68 -4.84 -8.64 9.01
N LEU A 69 -6.00 -9.26 8.83
CA LEU A 69 -6.60 -9.50 7.50
C LEU A 69 -6.78 -8.19 6.73
N CYS A 70 -7.24 -7.13 7.37
CA CYS A 70 -7.33 -5.81 6.75
C CYS A 70 -5.97 -5.30 6.21
N GLN A 71 -4.84 -5.71 6.80
CA GLN A 71 -3.49 -5.31 6.37
C GLN A 71 -2.87 -6.25 5.34
N ALA A 72 -3.49 -7.38 5.01
CA ALA A 72 -2.94 -8.40 4.13
C ALA A 72 -4.02 -9.08 3.27
N ARG A 73 -5.07 -8.35 2.90
CA ARG A 73 -6.23 -8.88 2.18
C ARG A 73 -5.84 -9.62 0.89
N ALA A 74 -5.09 -8.95 0.02
CA ALA A 74 -4.69 -9.52 -1.27
C ALA A 74 -3.83 -10.77 -1.08
N GLU A 75 -2.90 -10.72 -0.13
CA GLU A 75 -1.97 -11.79 0.16
C GLU A 75 -2.66 -13.00 0.84
N ALA A 76 -3.58 -12.73 1.76
CA ALA A 76 -4.35 -13.77 2.46
C ALA A 76 -5.33 -14.50 1.52
N SER A 77 -5.88 -13.76 0.56
CA SER A 77 -6.81 -14.32 -0.44
C SER A 77 -6.08 -14.89 -1.67
N LYS A 78 -4.86 -14.44 -1.95
CA LYS A 78 -4.12 -14.64 -3.19
C LYS A 78 -4.88 -14.12 -4.41
N ILE A 79 -5.61 -13.04 -4.21
CA ILE A 79 -6.34 -12.32 -5.26
C ILE A 79 -5.71 -10.95 -5.42
N ASN A 80 -5.28 -10.65 -6.63
CA ASN A 80 -4.86 -9.33 -7.06
C ASN A 80 -5.83 -8.86 -8.14
N GLU A 81 -6.33 -7.65 -8.02
CA GLU A 81 -7.39 -7.14 -8.88
C GLU A 81 -7.31 -5.62 -9.05
N GLY A 82 -8.06 -5.13 -10.02
CA GLY A 82 -8.17 -3.72 -10.34
C GLY A 82 -7.17 -3.23 -11.38
N GLY A 83 -7.54 -2.17 -12.07
CA GLY A 83 -6.71 -1.41 -12.99
C GLY A 83 -6.22 -0.14 -12.33
N CYS A 84 -5.05 0.35 -12.72
CA CYS A 84 -4.51 1.60 -12.18
C CYS A 84 -3.65 2.31 -13.23
N THR A 85 -3.58 3.63 -13.10
CA THR A 85 -2.58 4.46 -13.80
C THR A 85 -2.00 5.44 -12.79
N ALA A 86 -0.69 5.42 -12.61
CA ALA A 86 0.02 6.33 -11.72
C ALA A 86 1.07 7.12 -12.47
N PHE A 87 1.33 8.34 -12.02
CA PHE A 87 2.36 9.21 -12.59
C PHE A 87 3.07 10.01 -11.49
N ALA A 88 4.29 10.43 -11.80
CA ALA A 88 5.00 11.47 -11.07
C ALA A 88 5.80 12.34 -12.03
N VAL A 89 5.83 13.65 -11.79
CA VAL A 89 6.56 14.62 -12.58
C VAL A 89 7.39 15.54 -11.68
N THR A 90 8.57 15.93 -12.14
CA THR A 90 9.42 16.91 -11.45
C THR A 90 8.84 18.31 -11.54
N GLY A 91 9.28 19.22 -10.68
CA GLY A 91 8.87 20.62 -10.74
C GLY A 91 9.25 21.32 -12.06
N SER A 92 10.33 20.89 -12.72
CA SER A 92 10.74 21.41 -14.03
C SER A 92 9.73 21.11 -15.15
N ALA A 93 8.93 20.07 -15.00
CA ALA A 93 7.90 19.65 -15.95
C ALA A 93 6.48 20.13 -15.60
N THR A 94 6.33 20.95 -14.56
CA THR A 94 5.05 21.50 -14.12
C THR A 94 5.00 23.02 -14.26
N ALA A 95 3.83 23.58 -14.54
CA ALA A 95 3.64 25.03 -14.60
C ALA A 95 3.84 25.71 -13.24
N SER A 96 3.60 25.02 -12.15
CA SER A 96 3.74 25.54 -10.78
C SER A 96 5.18 25.53 -10.24
N GLY A 97 6.10 24.80 -10.91
CA GLY A 97 7.45 24.58 -10.42
C GLY A 97 7.54 23.56 -9.25
N PHE A 98 6.42 22.96 -8.82
CA PHE A 98 6.39 21.95 -7.79
C PHE A 98 6.23 20.56 -8.38
N PRO A 99 6.86 19.52 -7.79
CA PRO A 99 6.59 18.15 -8.19
C PRO A 99 5.10 17.80 -8.03
N LEU A 100 4.59 16.98 -8.94
CA LEU A 100 3.21 16.51 -8.92
C LEU A 100 3.19 15.00 -9.11
N ALA A 101 2.38 14.31 -8.33
CA ALA A 101 2.14 12.89 -8.50
C ALA A 101 0.66 12.56 -8.27
N GLY A 102 0.17 11.51 -8.89
CA GLY A 102 -1.23 11.11 -8.79
C GLY A 102 -1.47 9.71 -9.30
N GLN A 103 -2.69 9.22 -9.03
CA GLN A 103 -3.13 7.90 -9.45
C GLN A 103 -4.63 7.89 -9.75
N ASN A 104 -5.04 7.18 -10.80
CA ASN A 104 -6.38 6.66 -10.97
C ASN A 104 -6.41 5.19 -10.52
N GLN A 105 -7.49 4.79 -9.87
CA GLN A 105 -7.71 3.41 -9.46
C GLN A 105 -9.05 2.95 -10.00
N ASP A 106 -9.01 1.88 -10.80
CA ASP A 106 -10.17 1.24 -11.38
C ASP A 106 -10.46 -0.02 -10.56
N LEU A 107 -11.34 0.13 -9.58
CA LEU A 107 -11.66 -0.89 -8.58
C LEU A 107 -13.14 -1.26 -8.65
N GLU A 108 -13.47 -2.43 -8.15
CA GLU A 108 -14.86 -2.88 -7.99
C GLU A 108 -15.70 -1.86 -7.21
N SER A 109 -16.96 -1.69 -7.58
CA SER A 109 -17.84 -0.64 -7.02
C SER A 109 -17.95 -0.68 -5.48
N GLY A 110 -17.88 -1.88 -4.88
CA GLY A 110 -17.93 -2.06 -3.43
C GLY A 110 -16.81 -1.35 -2.64
N TYR A 111 -15.69 -1.02 -3.30
CA TYR A 111 -14.63 -0.25 -2.64
C TYR A 111 -15.04 1.17 -2.29
N SER A 112 -15.88 1.82 -3.09
CA SER A 112 -16.34 3.19 -2.82
C SER A 112 -17.07 3.32 -1.50
N ASP A 113 -17.76 2.27 -1.10
CA ASP A 113 -18.57 2.21 0.11
C ASP A 113 -17.76 2.15 1.41
N VAL A 114 -16.50 1.73 1.32
CA VAL A 114 -15.59 1.57 2.46
C VAL A 114 -14.34 2.44 2.37
N ALA A 115 -14.26 3.27 1.32
CA ALA A 115 -13.15 4.20 1.11
C ALA A 115 -13.16 5.34 2.13
N ILE A 116 -12.00 5.70 2.63
CA ILE A 116 -11.80 6.80 3.58
C ILE A 116 -10.55 7.61 3.26
N LEU A 117 -10.51 8.84 3.72
CA LEU A 117 -9.30 9.63 3.86
C LEU A 117 -8.80 9.50 5.31
N LEU A 118 -7.67 8.83 5.49
CA LEU A 118 -7.05 8.62 6.79
C LEU A 118 -5.96 9.66 7.05
N HIS A 119 -6.17 10.53 8.04
CA HIS A 119 -5.15 11.46 8.51
C HIS A 119 -4.49 10.93 9.78
N VAL A 120 -3.26 10.45 9.66
CA VAL A 120 -2.46 9.94 10.77
C VAL A 120 -1.67 11.09 11.39
N LYS A 121 -1.78 11.26 12.70
CA LYS A 121 -1.06 12.28 13.50
C LYS A 121 -0.33 11.58 14.66
N PRO A 122 0.87 11.05 14.43
CA PRO A 122 1.65 10.42 15.50
C PRO A 122 2.05 11.44 16.56
N THR A 123 2.22 10.98 17.80
CA THR A 123 2.71 11.80 18.94
C THR A 123 4.12 11.43 19.36
N ASP A 124 4.79 10.57 18.60
CA ASP A 124 6.10 9.98 18.90
C ASP A 124 7.22 10.46 17.95
N GLY A 125 6.97 11.57 17.24
CA GLY A 125 7.95 12.18 16.33
C GLY A 125 7.93 11.63 14.90
N ARG A 126 7.12 10.61 14.61
CA ARG A 126 6.88 10.19 13.22
C ARG A 126 6.10 11.27 12.46
N PRO A 127 6.27 11.37 11.12
CA PRO A 127 5.57 12.38 10.33
C PRO A 127 4.06 12.16 10.32
N ARG A 128 3.33 13.25 10.19
CA ARG A 128 1.91 13.20 9.84
C ARG A 128 1.77 12.72 8.41
N ALA A 129 0.75 11.90 8.15
CA ALA A 129 0.47 11.39 6.82
C ALA A 129 -1.02 11.49 6.50
N LEU A 130 -1.33 11.78 5.26
CA LEU A 130 -2.67 11.74 4.69
C LEU A 130 -2.70 10.69 3.59
N MET A 131 -3.62 9.75 3.66
CA MET A 131 -3.75 8.70 2.66
C MET A 131 -5.20 8.43 2.30
N PHE A 132 -5.43 8.11 1.04
CA PHE A 132 -6.64 7.42 0.61
C PHE A 132 -6.45 5.93 0.97
N THR A 133 -7.43 5.35 1.65
CA THR A 133 -7.39 3.95 2.05
C THR A 133 -8.81 3.40 2.28
N PHE A 134 -8.92 2.17 2.78
CA PHE A 134 -10.19 1.54 3.11
C PHE A 134 -10.32 1.38 4.61
N ALA A 135 -11.54 1.36 5.13
CA ALA A 135 -11.79 1.24 6.56
C ALA A 135 -11.11 -0.02 7.13
N GLY A 136 -10.36 0.14 8.20
CA GLY A 136 -9.57 -0.94 8.81
C GLY A 136 -8.16 -1.11 8.23
N GLN A 137 -7.85 -0.53 7.08
CA GLN A 137 -6.53 -0.62 6.46
C GLN A 137 -5.67 0.59 6.82
N LEU A 138 -4.45 0.35 7.32
CA LEU A 138 -3.57 1.38 7.88
C LEU A 138 -2.46 1.85 6.92
N GLY A 139 -2.40 1.30 5.71
CA GLY A 139 -1.40 1.68 4.71
C GLY A 139 -1.92 1.53 3.29
N TYR A 140 -1.91 2.64 2.54
CA TYR A 140 -2.26 2.66 1.12
C TYR A 140 -1.57 3.85 0.43
N SER A 141 -2.14 4.39 -0.66
CA SER A 141 -1.55 5.53 -1.39
C SER A 141 -1.74 6.85 -0.63
N GLY A 142 -0.71 7.67 -0.57
CA GLY A 142 -0.79 8.93 0.17
C GLY A 142 0.49 9.75 0.15
N LEU A 143 0.51 10.76 1.02
CA LEU A 143 1.66 11.64 1.22
C LEU A 143 1.86 11.96 2.70
N ASN A 144 3.07 12.33 3.07
CA ASN A 144 3.43 12.77 4.42
C ASN A 144 3.84 14.25 4.46
N GLU A 145 4.02 14.78 5.67
CA GLU A 145 4.39 16.19 5.88
C GLU A 145 5.78 16.58 5.39
N TYR A 146 6.66 15.61 5.15
CA TYR A 146 7.95 15.84 4.50
C TYR A 146 7.83 15.95 2.97
N GLY A 147 6.64 15.68 2.42
CA GLY A 147 6.36 15.72 1.00
C GLY A 147 6.76 14.45 0.25
N VAL A 148 6.92 13.34 0.96
CA VAL A 148 7.07 12.01 0.34
C VAL A 148 5.67 11.49 0.00
N ALA A 149 5.45 11.13 -1.27
CA ALA A 149 4.23 10.52 -1.75
C ALA A 149 4.54 9.23 -2.51
N HIS A 150 3.63 8.27 -2.46
CA HIS A 150 3.72 7.06 -3.27
C HIS A 150 2.36 6.60 -3.77
N PHE A 151 2.37 5.95 -4.93
CA PHE A 151 1.23 5.34 -5.60
C PHE A 151 1.65 3.97 -6.11
N ALA A 152 0.72 3.01 -6.18
CA ALA A 152 1.07 1.66 -6.57
C ALA A 152 0.03 1.04 -7.49
N ASN A 153 0.49 0.45 -8.59
CA ASN A 153 -0.32 -0.30 -9.53
C ASN A 153 -0.14 -1.80 -9.32
N ALA A 154 -1.21 -2.57 -9.48
CA ALA A 154 -1.12 -4.02 -9.47
C ALA A 154 -0.29 -4.51 -10.67
N LEU A 155 0.55 -5.52 -10.44
CA LEU A 155 1.24 -6.28 -11.48
C LEU A 155 0.82 -7.74 -11.37
N TYR A 156 0.75 -8.44 -12.48
CA TYR A 156 0.21 -9.79 -12.59
C TYR A 156 1.28 -10.78 -13.06
N GLY A 157 0.92 -12.04 -13.32
CA GLY A 157 1.84 -13.04 -13.87
C GLY A 157 2.91 -13.57 -12.90
N PHE A 158 2.94 -13.09 -11.67
CA PHE A 158 3.92 -13.54 -10.65
C PHE A 158 3.44 -14.76 -9.86
N ARG A 159 4.37 -15.38 -9.14
CA ARG A 159 4.06 -16.44 -8.16
C ARG A 159 4.13 -15.88 -6.75
N TRP A 160 3.08 -16.13 -5.96
CA TRP A 160 3.05 -15.79 -4.54
C TRP A 160 4.19 -16.48 -3.77
N GLN A 161 4.95 -15.72 -3.01
CA GLN A 161 6.08 -16.22 -2.23
C GLN A 161 5.95 -15.82 -0.76
N ARG A 162 6.87 -16.28 0.06
CA ARG A 162 6.98 -15.83 1.46
C ARG A 162 7.64 -14.46 1.48
N GLY A 163 6.98 -13.48 2.06
CA GLY A 163 7.45 -12.10 2.15
C GLY A 163 6.46 -11.21 2.89
N LEU A 164 6.74 -9.92 2.92
CA LEU A 164 5.87 -8.91 3.53
C LEU A 164 4.68 -8.60 2.63
N PRO A 165 3.50 -8.36 3.19
CA PRO A 165 2.38 -7.78 2.46
C PRO A 165 2.66 -6.31 2.12
N HIS A 166 2.09 -5.83 1.02
CA HIS A 166 2.37 -4.49 0.51
C HIS A 166 1.82 -3.36 1.40
N TYR A 167 0.66 -3.52 2.03
CA TYR A 167 0.03 -2.43 2.78
C TYR A 167 0.86 -1.96 3.99
N PRO A 168 1.44 -2.85 4.82
CA PRO A 168 2.39 -2.46 5.86
C PRO A 168 3.61 -1.72 5.31
N LEU A 169 4.18 -2.17 4.19
CA LEU A 169 5.31 -1.46 3.55
C LEU A 169 4.89 -0.07 3.07
N LYS A 170 3.72 0.07 2.42
CA LYS A 170 3.16 1.35 2.01
C LYS A 170 2.98 2.31 3.20
N ARG A 171 2.55 1.79 4.36
CA ARG A 171 2.47 2.61 5.57
C ARG A 171 3.84 3.10 6.03
N ILE A 172 4.85 2.23 6.06
CA ILE A 172 6.19 2.59 6.53
C ILE A 172 6.91 3.53 5.54
N MET A 173 6.60 3.47 4.24
CA MET A 173 7.07 4.49 3.28
C MET A 173 6.60 5.89 3.65
N LEU A 174 5.38 6.05 4.16
CA LEU A 174 4.87 7.35 4.64
C LEU A 174 5.50 7.81 5.97
N GLU A 175 6.41 7.05 6.55
CA GLU A 175 7.23 7.45 7.70
C GLU A 175 8.66 7.89 7.28
N LYS A 176 8.97 7.88 5.96
CA LYS A 176 10.28 8.25 5.40
C LYS A 176 10.34 9.74 5.06
N THR A 177 11.56 10.26 4.91
CA THR A 177 11.82 11.67 4.64
C THR A 177 12.22 11.94 3.20
N SER A 178 12.51 10.90 2.41
CA SER A 178 12.93 11.02 1.01
C SER A 178 12.56 9.79 0.18
N THR A 179 12.60 9.95 -1.15
CA THR A 179 12.45 8.87 -2.14
C THR A 179 13.51 7.78 -1.93
N GLU A 180 14.76 8.17 -1.66
CA GLU A 180 15.85 7.22 -1.46
C GLU A 180 15.63 6.31 -0.24
N GLU A 181 15.09 6.84 0.86
CA GLU A 181 14.73 6.03 2.03
C GLU A 181 13.60 5.05 1.73
N CYS A 182 12.64 5.42 0.90
CA CYS A 182 11.59 4.52 0.46
C CYS A 182 12.14 3.40 -0.44
N VAL A 183 13.01 3.74 -1.40
CA VAL A 183 13.69 2.76 -2.26
C VAL A 183 14.51 1.78 -1.41
N LYS A 184 15.27 2.29 -0.43
CA LYS A 184 16.04 1.47 0.51
C LYS A 184 15.12 0.52 1.29
N LEU A 185 14.01 1.02 1.84
CA LEU A 185 13.04 0.18 2.55
C LEU A 185 12.55 -0.98 1.68
N LEU A 186 12.20 -0.71 0.42
CA LEU A 186 11.70 -1.73 -0.50
C LEU A 186 12.79 -2.74 -0.88
N THR A 187 14.03 -2.30 -1.09
CA THR A 187 15.14 -3.19 -1.43
C THR A 187 15.61 -4.08 -0.28
N GLU A 188 15.45 -3.63 0.96
CA GLU A 188 15.80 -4.39 2.17
C GLU A 188 14.70 -5.35 2.62
N ASN A 189 13.48 -5.24 2.06
CA ASN A 189 12.31 -6.00 2.51
C ASN A 189 11.65 -6.75 1.37
N ARG A 190 11.70 -8.07 1.44
CA ARG A 190 11.10 -8.96 0.46
C ARG A 190 9.59 -8.93 0.53
N THR A 191 8.92 -8.71 -0.59
CA THR A 191 7.45 -8.79 -0.70
C THR A 191 7.00 -10.21 -1.03
N CYS A 192 5.73 -10.51 -0.82
CA CYS A 192 5.15 -11.80 -1.18
C CYS A 192 4.42 -11.79 -2.52
N SER A 193 4.21 -10.61 -3.10
CA SER A 193 3.53 -10.41 -4.38
C SER A 193 4.19 -9.29 -5.17
N ALA A 194 3.73 -9.06 -6.40
CA ALA A 194 4.24 -8.01 -7.26
C ALA A 194 3.39 -6.74 -7.19
N ALA A 195 4.04 -5.60 -7.34
CA ALA A 195 3.42 -4.31 -7.57
C ALA A 195 4.41 -3.36 -8.26
N ASN A 196 3.89 -2.44 -9.06
CA ASN A 196 4.62 -1.23 -9.39
C ASN A 196 4.42 -0.21 -8.26
N ILE A 197 5.46 0.56 -7.95
CA ILE A 197 5.41 1.64 -6.96
C ILE A 197 6.10 2.87 -7.52
N ILE A 198 5.33 3.93 -7.77
CA ILE A 198 5.84 5.26 -8.09
C ILE A 198 6.00 6.05 -6.79
N ILE A 199 7.17 6.67 -6.61
CA ILE A 199 7.51 7.45 -5.42
C ILE A 199 7.98 8.82 -5.89
N CYS A 200 7.58 9.85 -5.15
CA CYS A 200 7.97 11.23 -5.39
C CYS A 200 8.23 11.92 -4.04
N ASP A 201 9.17 12.85 -4.01
CA ASP A 201 9.35 13.73 -2.87
C ASP A 201 9.35 15.21 -3.24
N ARG A 202 9.26 16.08 -2.22
CA ARG A 202 9.19 17.54 -2.40
C ARG A 202 10.39 18.16 -3.13
N LYS A 203 11.53 17.43 -3.18
CA LYS A 203 12.73 17.87 -3.91
C LYS A 203 12.66 17.52 -5.39
N GLY A 204 11.60 16.83 -5.83
CA GLY A 204 11.41 16.38 -7.20
C GLY A 204 12.20 15.12 -7.53
N LYS A 205 12.69 14.38 -6.53
CA LYS A 205 13.26 13.06 -6.76
C LYS A 205 12.12 12.09 -7.05
N LEU A 206 12.22 11.36 -8.16
CA LEU A 206 11.26 10.38 -8.62
C LEU A 206 11.88 8.99 -8.61
N ALA A 207 11.11 7.96 -8.27
CA ALA A 207 11.42 6.58 -8.54
C ALA A 207 10.18 5.87 -9.08
N ASP A 208 10.39 4.92 -9.97
CA ASP A 208 9.36 4.02 -10.49
C ASP A 208 9.91 2.60 -10.38
N LEU A 209 9.36 1.81 -9.49
CA LEU A 209 9.88 0.51 -9.14
C LEU A 209 8.87 -0.59 -9.46
N GLU A 210 9.28 -1.56 -10.24
CA GLU A 210 8.61 -2.84 -10.34
C GLU A 210 9.17 -3.78 -9.26
N VAL A 211 8.35 -3.99 -8.23
CA VAL A 211 8.71 -4.77 -7.06
C VAL A 211 8.16 -6.18 -7.22
N MET A 212 9.04 -7.15 -7.34
CA MET A 212 8.73 -8.57 -7.41
C MET A 212 9.24 -9.28 -6.14
N PRO A 213 8.70 -10.45 -5.79
CA PRO A 213 9.20 -11.21 -4.64
C PRO A 213 10.70 -11.53 -4.71
N GLU A 214 11.24 -11.73 -5.90
CA GLU A 214 12.64 -12.11 -6.10
C GLU A 214 13.58 -10.92 -6.30
N LYS A 215 13.09 -9.84 -6.91
CA LYS A 215 13.92 -8.75 -7.40
C LYS A 215 13.11 -7.47 -7.55
N ILE A 216 13.77 -6.35 -7.41
CA ILE A 216 13.24 -5.03 -7.77
C ILE A 216 13.98 -4.54 -9.01
N SER A 217 13.25 -3.93 -9.94
CA SER A 217 13.81 -3.29 -11.12
C SER A 217 13.19 -1.92 -11.31
N GLU A 218 13.96 -0.97 -11.79
CA GLU A 218 13.47 0.35 -12.20
C GLU A 218 13.42 0.39 -13.72
N PRO A 219 12.22 0.57 -14.34
CA PRO A 219 12.08 0.74 -15.77
C PRO A 219 12.85 1.96 -16.26
N ARG A 220 13.39 1.87 -17.49
CA ARG A 220 14.05 3.00 -18.13
C ARG A 220 13.04 3.84 -18.90
N PHE A 221 13.08 5.15 -18.68
CA PHE A 221 12.28 6.14 -19.37
C PHE A 221 13.19 7.08 -20.16
N ASP A 222 12.71 7.56 -21.29
CA ASP A 222 13.43 8.56 -22.11
C ASP A 222 13.54 9.90 -21.38
N SER A 223 12.51 10.26 -20.60
CA SER A 223 12.51 11.45 -19.75
C SER A 223 12.82 11.09 -18.30
N LYS A 224 13.75 11.82 -17.70
CA LYS A 224 14.02 11.79 -16.26
C LYS A 224 12.99 12.56 -15.43
N ASP A 225 12.23 13.45 -16.08
CA ASP A 225 11.30 14.38 -15.44
C ASP A 225 9.90 13.79 -15.27
N ILE A 226 9.61 12.65 -15.90
CA ILE A 226 8.29 12.02 -15.89
C ILE A 226 8.45 10.53 -15.64
N LYS A 227 7.65 9.99 -14.72
CA LYS A 227 7.41 8.56 -14.51
C LYS A 227 5.93 8.29 -14.72
N LEU A 228 5.62 7.25 -15.46
CA LEU A 228 4.25 6.84 -15.77
C LEU A 228 4.17 5.32 -15.81
N HIS A 229 3.22 4.75 -15.12
CA HIS A 229 3.05 3.31 -15.06
C HIS A 229 1.58 2.90 -14.98
N THR A 230 1.25 1.77 -15.57
CA THR A 230 -0.06 1.12 -15.50
C THR A 230 0.06 -0.28 -14.88
N ASN A 231 -0.61 -1.29 -15.42
CA ASN A 231 -0.65 -2.63 -14.85
C ASN A 231 0.15 -3.67 -15.67
N HIS A 232 1.16 -3.24 -16.41
CA HIS A 232 2.04 -4.12 -17.19
C HIS A 232 3.50 -3.85 -16.85
N TYR A 233 4.38 -4.83 -17.08
CA TYR A 233 5.82 -4.66 -16.85
C TYR A 233 6.47 -3.83 -17.96
N LEU A 234 7.33 -2.90 -17.58
CA LEU A 234 8.14 -2.07 -18.47
C LEU A 234 9.62 -2.47 -18.43
N SER A 235 10.07 -3.04 -17.30
CA SER A 235 11.44 -3.50 -17.14
C SER A 235 11.71 -4.75 -17.97
N LYS A 236 12.81 -4.73 -18.74
CA LYS A 236 13.27 -5.91 -19.49
C LYS A 236 13.48 -7.15 -18.63
N ASP A 237 13.76 -6.97 -17.35
CA ASP A 237 13.93 -8.05 -16.39
C ASP A 237 12.65 -8.87 -16.18
N PHE A 238 11.49 -8.25 -16.41
CA PHE A 238 10.18 -8.78 -16.04
C PHE A 238 9.20 -8.97 -17.20
N LEU A 239 9.54 -8.56 -18.43
CA LEU A 239 8.65 -8.71 -19.61
C LEU A 239 8.13 -10.14 -19.81
N ARG A 240 8.87 -11.17 -19.36
CA ARG A 240 8.45 -12.58 -19.43
C ARG A 240 7.22 -12.91 -18.58
N TYR A 241 6.79 -12.02 -17.70
CA TYR A 241 5.60 -12.21 -16.86
C TYR A 241 4.33 -11.60 -17.48
N GLU A 242 4.45 -10.95 -18.66
CA GLU A 242 3.33 -10.42 -19.45
C GLU A 242 2.62 -11.47 -20.31
N GLU A 243 3.17 -12.67 -20.46
CA GLU A 243 2.65 -13.76 -21.32
C GLU A 243 1.55 -14.60 -20.59
#